data_e7f854bbb8a91815422629eab0ae735b
#
_entry.id   e7f854bbb8a91815422629eab0ae735b
#
_cell.length_a   1.000
_cell.length_b   1.000
_cell.length_c   1.000
_cell.angle_alpha   90.00
_cell.angle_beta   90.00
_cell.angle_gamma   90.00
#
_symmetry.space_group_name_H-M   'P 1'
#
loop_
_entity.id
_entity.type
_entity.pdbx_description
1 polymer ?
#
loop_
_entity_poly.entity_id
_entity_poly.type
_entity_poly.pdbx_seq_one_letter_code
_entity_poly.pdbx_strand_id
1 'polypeptide(L)'
;MKKNVYVMSFFFIIGLLFIGCSKNNADEKGIFNSMEDAFSDAKKKNQNVLVIVTSNGDDELSASFVDNVINDANFTSEISSKYTVLHMDFSEATFKKTVVNPDDDKKVQEKAEKFANLMQENAKYASKLYVQTTPAAFILTKENYFISELDLTQKIESLQDFVKMIDEQNETVIKVNQMVEACNKGNSSEKIAAIDELYEYTQMMYRSFLSDLVFEVINLDKNNETGLLSKYLLTSADITSSEYFLQGNIDAAVKGYLDICQNEYLLPEHKQQAYYLAAYIKLMTGSNDYDECLKLIDESIAAAPETDSAKSIKNMRDYLTNSIMPAE
;
A
#
# COMPACT_ATOMS: atom_id res chain seq x y z
N MET A 1 32.79 -23.80 -29.57
CA MET A 1 32.50 -22.82 -28.52
C MET A 1 30.98 -22.68 -28.40
N LYS A 2 30.37 -23.27 -27.39
CA LYS A 2 28.91 -23.20 -27.15
C LYS A 2 28.64 -21.99 -26.28
N LYS A 3 27.85 -21.04 -26.79
CA LYS A 3 27.35 -19.90 -26.01
C LYS A 3 26.18 -20.40 -25.16
N ASN A 4 26.37 -20.40 -23.84
CA ASN A 4 25.28 -20.62 -22.89
C ASN A 4 24.47 -19.33 -22.79
N VAL A 5 23.24 -19.38 -23.31
CA VAL A 5 22.22 -18.37 -23.09
C VAL A 5 21.55 -18.70 -21.75
N TYR A 6 21.79 -17.92 -20.73
CA TYR A 6 21.04 -18.00 -19.49
C TYR A 6 19.67 -17.36 -19.70
N VAL A 7 18.66 -18.22 -19.87
CA VAL A 7 17.26 -17.83 -19.80
C VAL A 7 16.94 -17.62 -18.33
N MET A 8 16.81 -16.36 -17.91
CA MET A 8 16.27 -16.00 -16.60
C MET A 8 14.78 -16.30 -16.59
N SER A 9 14.42 -17.45 -16.02
CA SER A 9 13.01 -17.81 -15.78
C SER A 9 12.46 -16.94 -14.66
N PHE A 10 11.72 -15.92 -15.02
CA PHE A 10 10.84 -15.19 -14.09
C PHE A 10 9.73 -16.15 -13.65
N PHE A 11 9.78 -16.59 -12.42
CA PHE A 11 8.65 -17.28 -11.79
C PHE A 11 7.52 -16.27 -11.58
N PHE A 12 6.60 -16.25 -12.52
CA PHE A 12 5.26 -15.71 -12.29
C PHE A 12 4.61 -16.60 -11.23
N ILE A 13 4.49 -16.08 -10.01
CA ILE A 13 3.56 -16.64 -9.05
C ILE A 13 2.17 -16.23 -9.54
N ILE A 14 1.61 -17.06 -10.41
CA ILE A 14 0.19 -17.03 -10.74
C ILE A 14 -0.51 -17.42 -9.45
N GLY A 15 -1.06 -16.40 -8.77
CA GLY A 15 -2.03 -16.64 -7.71
C GLY A 15 -3.12 -17.53 -8.27
N LEU A 16 -3.21 -18.75 -7.77
CA LEU A 16 -4.30 -19.66 -8.04
C LEU A 16 -5.60 -18.93 -7.68
N LEU A 17 -6.32 -18.50 -8.70
CA LEU A 17 -7.71 -18.12 -8.61
C LEU A 17 -8.47 -19.34 -8.08
N PHE A 18 -8.62 -19.44 -6.77
CA PHE A 18 -9.66 -20.23 -6.19
C PHE A 18 -10.99 -19.57 -6.56
N ILE A 19 -11.59 -20.02 -7.67
CA ILE A 19 -13.02 -19.81 -7.92
C ILE A 19 -13.75 -20.70 -6.92
N GLY A 20 -13.69 -20.32 -5.65
CA GLY A 20 -14.64 -20.75 -4.65
C GLY A 20 -15.91 -19.95 -4.89
N CYS A 21 -17.06 -20.59 -5.01
CA CYS A 21 -18.35 -19.94 -4.85
C CYS A 21 -18.33 -19.23 -3.49
N SER A 22 -17.98 -17.93 -3.45
CA SER A 22 -18.03 -17.15 -2.22
C SER A 22 -19.51 -17.03 -1.84
N LYS A 23 -19.90 -17.68 -0.77
CA LYS A 23 -21.09 -17.25 -0.03
C LYS A 23 -20.85 -15.77 0.25
N ASN A 24 -21.84 -14.95 -0.03
CA ASN A 24 -21.81 -13.53 0.31
C ASN A 24 -21.61 -13.43 1.83
N ASN A 25 -20.41 -13.07 2.30
CA ASN A 25 -20.05 -13.03 3.71
C ASN A 25 -20.40 -11.68 4.37
N ALA A 26 -21.18 -10.84 3.67
CA ALA A 26 -21.73 -9.62 4.24
C ALA A 26 -22.77 -9.95 5.32
N ASP A 27 -22.91 -9.07 6.29
CA ASP A 27 -24.00 -9.10 7.25
C ASP A 27 -25.37 -8.73 6.61
N GLU A 28 -26.42 -8.65 7.42
CA GLU A 28 -27.78 -8.31 6.97
C GLU A 28 -27.90 -6.87 6.41
N LYS A 29 -26.95 -5.98 6.71
CA LYS A 29 -26.85 -4.62 6.19
C LYS A 29 -25.99 -4.53 4.93
N GLY A 30 -25.42 -5.64 4.47
CA GLY A 30 -24.51 -5.67 3.33
C GLY A 30 -23.09 -5.22 3.67
N ILE A 31 -22.69 -5.25 4.95
CA ILE A 31 -21.40 -4.82 5.45
C ILE A 31 -20.44 -6.02 5.53
N PHE A 32 -19.27 -5.89 4.96
CA PHE A 32 -18.19 -6.87 5.03
C PHE A 32 -17.23 -6.53 6.17
N ASN A 33 -16.60 -7.56 6.74
CA ASN A 33 -15.50 -7.42 7.69
C ASN A 33 -14.16 -7.94 7.14
N SER A 34 -14.17 -8.48 5.92
CA SER A 34 -13.00 -8.97 5.19
C SER A 34 -12.74 -8.09 3.99
N MET A 35 -11.51 -7.62 3.85
CA MET A 35 -11.04 -6.86 2.68
C MET A 35 -11.20 -7.66 1.39
N GLU A 36 -10.79 -8.93 1.39
CA GLU A 36 -10.89 -9.81 0.22
C GLU A 36 -12.33 -9.93 -0.28
N ASP A 37 -13.27 -10.19 0.64
CA ASP A 37 -14.69 -10.34 0.30
C ASP A 37 -15.29 -9.01 -0.19
N ALA A 38 -14.97 -7.89 0.47
CA ALA A 38 -15.46 -6.57 0.09
C ALA A 38 -14.99 -6.18 -1.33
N PHE A 39 -13.71 -6.28 -1.64
CA PHE A 39 -13.20 -5.94 -2.97
C PHE A 39 -13.64 -6.93 -4.05
N SER A 40 -13.83 -8.21 -3.71
CA SER A 40 -14.43 -9.19 -4.62
C SER A 40 -15.89 -8.82 -4.97
N ASP A 41 -16.68 -8.39 -3.99
CA ASP A 41 -18.07 -7.95 -4.21
C ASP A 41 -18.13 -6.61 -4.97
N ALA A 42 -17.27 -5.65 -4.61
CA ALA A 42 -17.15 -4.35 -5.28
C ALA A 42 -16.89 -4.48 -6.79
N LYS A 43 -15.97 -5.38 -7.16
CA LYS A 43 -15.69 -5.70 -8.58
C LYS A 43 -16.91 -6.27 -9.29
N LYS A 44 -17.66 -7.18 -8.66
CA LYS A 44 -18.87 -7.79 -9.24
C LYS A 44 -19.99 -6.77 -9.43
N LYS A 45 -20.16 -5.86 -8.48
CA LYS A 45 -21.19 -4.81 -8.50
C LYS A 45 -20.76 -3.57 -9.27
N ASN A 46 -19.49 -3.47 -9.64
CA ASN A 46 -18.90 -2.27 -10.23
C ASN A 46 -19.09 -1.02 -9.33
N GLN A 47 -18.86 -1.19 -8.02
CA GLN A 47 -19.01 -0.16 -7.00
C GLN A 47 -17.66 0.19 -6.37
N ASN A 48 -17.51 1.45 -5.94
CA ASN A 48 -16.40 1.83 -5.06
C ASN A 48 -16.57 1.21 -3.68
N VAL A 49 -15.48 1.13 -2.92
CA VAL A 49 -15.47 0.59 -1.56
C VAL A 49 -15.42 1.75 -0.56
N LEU A 50 -16.34 1.75 0.38
CA LEU A 50 -16.30 2.61 1.56
C LEU A 50 -15.71 1.79 2.71
N VAL A 51 -14.49 2.14 3.14
CA VAL A 51 -13.83 1.52 4.28
C VAL A 51 -14.12 2.36 5.52
N ILE A 52 -14.63 1.74 6.55
CA ILE A 52 -14.92 2.35 7.86
C ILE A 52 -14.07 1.61 8.90
N VAL A 53 -13.39 2.37 9.75
CA VAL A 53 -12.57 1.84 10.85
C VAL A 53 -13.07 2.42 12.16
N THR A 54 -13.37 1.58 13.14
CA THR A 54 -13.86 1.98 14.45
C THR A 54 -13.18 1.20 15.57
N SER A 55 -13.29 1.74 16.79
CA SER A 55 -13.04 1.04 18.06
C SER A 55 -14.33 1.04 18.87
N ASN A 56 -15.39 0.43 18.33
CA ASN A 56 -16.75 0.52 18.84
C ASN A 56 -16.85 0.14 20.32
N GLY A 57 -17.32 1.09 21.14
CA GLY A 57 -17.46 0.94 22.60
C GLY A 57 -16.20 1.24 23.40
N ASP A 58 -15.03 1.43 22.78
CA ASP A 58 -13.79 1.76 23.47
C ASP A 58 -13.51 3.29 23.46
N ASP A 59 -14.06 4.00 22.46
CA ASP A 59 -14.05 5.44 22.38
C ASP A 59 -15.45 6.02 22.06
N GLU A 60 -15.70 7.25 22.52
CA GLU A 60 -17.01 7.90 22.40
C GLU A 60 -17.37 8.23 20.96
N LEU A 61 -16.40 8.65 20.14
CA LEU A 61 -16.65 9.00 18.74
C LEU A 61 -17.01 7.79 17.91
N SER A 62 -16.28 6.68 18.06
CA SER A 62 -16.59 5.41 17.39
C SER A 62 -17.94 4.85 17.83
N ALA A 63 -18.25 4.87 19.13
CA ALA A 63 -19.54 4.41 19.64
C ALA A 63 -20.69 5.24 19.04
N SER A 64 -20.56 6.58 19.09
CA SER A 64 -21.55 7.49 18.51
C SER A 64 -21.70 7.30 16.99
N PHE A 65 -20.59 7.09 16.25
CA PHE A 65 -20.63 6.84 14.81
C PHE A 65 -21.35 5.52 14.49
N VAL A 66 -21.08 4.47 15.24
CA VAL A 66 -21.79 3.18 15.06
C VAL A 66 -23.26 3.33 15.33
N ASP A 67 -23.64 4.02 16.40
CA ASP A 67 -25.05 4.18 16.78
C ASP A 67 -25.81 5.10 15.82
N ASN A 68 -25.21 6.25 15.45
CA ASN A 68 -25.90 7.26 14.64
C ASN A 68 -25.85 6.99 13.13
N VAL A 69 -24.86 6.21 12.68
CA VAL A 69 -24.60 6.00 11.24
C VAL A 69 -24.81 4.54 10.88
N ILE A 70 -23.96 3.61 11.39
CA ILE A 70 -23.98 2.20 10.97
C ILE A 70 -25.28 1.52 11.39
N ASN A 71 -25.79 1.85 12.57
CA ASN A 71 -27.03 1.25 13.11
C ASN A 71 -28.32 1.91 12.63
N ASP A 72 -28.22 3.00 11.84
CA ASP A 72 -29.42 3.62 11.26
C ASP A 72 -30.15 2.65 10.32
N ALA A 73 -31.49 2.65 10.37
CA ALA A 73 -32.34 1.76 9.59
C ALA A 73 -32.22 1.98 8.08
N ASN A 74 -31.80 3.19 7.65
CA ASN A 74 -31.65 3.55 6.25
C ASN A 74 -30.21 3.34 5.74
N PHE A 75 -29.27 2.85 6.57
CA PHE A 75 -27.88 2.69 6.17
C PHE A 75 -27.74 1.88 4.88
N THR A 76 -28.48 0.77 4.77
CA THR A 76 -28.45 -0.11 3.59
C THR A 76 -28.91 0.65 2.33
N SER A 77 -30.00 1.40 2.40
CA SER A 77 -30.55 2.13 1.24
C SER A 77 -29.69 3.34 0.85
N GLU A 78 -29.11 4.03 1.82
CA GLU A 78 -28.35 5.26 1.56
C GLU A 78 -26.88 4.98 1.22
N ILE A 79 -26.26 3.97 1.84
CA ILE A 79 -24.82 3.67 1.71
C ILE A 79 -24.57 2.37 0.97
N SER A 80 -25.02 1.22 1.50
CA SER A 80 -24.68 -0.10 0.94
C SER A 80 -25.27 -0.35 -0.46
N SER A 81 -26.27 0.43 -0.87
CA SER A 81 -26.78 0.44 -2.24
C SER A 81 -25.84 1.11 -3.25
N LYS A 82 -24.98 2.03 -2.81
CA LYS A 82 -24.08 2.85 -3.64
C LYS A 82 -22.62 2.41 -3.55
N TYR A 83 -22.22 1.91 -2.37
CA TYR A 83 -20.85 1.48 -2.06
C TYR A 83 -20.86 0.05 -1.52
N THR A 84 -19.82 -0.71 -1.83
CA THR A 84 -19.52 -1.90 -1.04
C THR A 84 -18.87 -1.43 0.25
N VAL A 85 -19.42 -1.81 1.40
CA VAL A 85 -18.95 -1.33 2.71
C VAL A 85 -18.06 -2.36 3.37
N LEU A 86 -16.84 -1.96 3.73
CA LEU A 86 -15.92 -2.71 4.58
C LEU A 86 -15.85 -2.03 5.94
N HIS A 87 -16.25 -2.70 7.01
CA HIS A 87 -16.14 -2.20 8.37
C HIS A 87 -15.12 -3.02 9.18
N MET A 88 -14.07 -2.36 9.62
CA MET A 88 -13.03 -2.90 10.47
C MET A 88 -13.20 -2.35 11.89
N ASP A 89 -13.69 -3.20 12.81
CA ASP A 89 -13.88 -2.86 14.21
C ASP A 89 -12.73 -3.40 15.05
N PHE A 90 -11.94 -2.50 15.62
CA PHE A 90 -10.80 -2.78 16.50
C PHE A 90 -11.12 -2.64 18.00
N SER A 91 -12.39 -2.77 18.39
CA SER A 91 -12.81 -2.74 19.79
C SER A 91 -12.25 -3.92 20.60
N GLU A 92 -12.13 -3.72 21.92
CA GLU A 92 -11.80 -4.80 22.84
C GLU A 92 -12.77 -5.98 22.73
N ALA A 93 -14.05 -5.69 22.54
CA ALA A 93 -15.09 -6.71 22.35
C ALA A 93 -14.83 -7.58 21.11
N THR A 94 -14.33 -6.96 20.04
CA THR A 94 -13.96 -7.66 18.81
C THR A 94 -12.65 -8.44 18.99
N PHE A 95 -11.65 -7.89 19.66
CA PHE A 95 -10.42 -8.62 19.99
C PHE A 95 -10.66 -9.83 20.88
N LYS A 96 -11.60 -9.80 21.82
CA LYS A 96 -11.97 -10.98 22.65
C LYS A 96 -12.37 -12.19 21.82
N LYS A 97 -12.90 -12.00 20.60
CA LYS A 97 -13.27 -13.11 19.69
C LYS A 97 -12.06 -13.82 19.07
N THR A 98 -10.85 -13.21 19.14
CA THR A 98 -9.59 -13.80 18.64
C THR A 98 -8.92 -14.72 19.66
N VAL A 99 -9.38 -14.70 20.91
CA VAL A 99 -8.76 -15.47 22.00
C VAL A 99 -9.06 -16.95 21.82
N VAL A 100 -7.99 -17.73 21.67
CA VAL A 100 -8.07 -19.20 21.61
C VAL A 100 -7.96 -19.72 23.05
N ASN A 101 -9.02 -20.37 23.53
CA ASN A 101 -8.96 -21.07 24.80
C ASN A 101 -8.60 -22.55 24.55
N PRO A 102 -7.52 -23.08 25.13
CA PRO A 102 -7.12 -24.47 24.95
C PRO A 102 -8.16 -25.51 25.36
N ASP A 103 -9.09 -25.14 26.26
CA ASP A 103 -10.15 -26.01 26.76
C ASP A 103 -11.42 -26.03 25.86
N ASP A 104 -11.47 -25.12 24.85
CA ASP A 104 -12.56 -25.09 23.91
C ASP A 104 -12.52 -26.28 22.92
N ASP A 105 -13.65 -26.60 22.35
CA ASP A 105 -13.68 -27.61 21.29
C ASP A 105 -12.92 -27.09 20.04
N LYS A 106 -12.43 -28.05 19.24
CA LYS A 106 -11.56 -27.75 18.08
C LYS A 106 -12.19 -26.78 17.06
N LYS A 107 -13.52 -26.84 16.88
CA LYS A 107 -14.20 -25.92 15.93
C LYS A 107 -14.24 -24.49 16.44
N VAL A 108 -14.36 -24.30 17.77
CA VAL A 108 -14.32 -22.98 18.39
C VAL A 108 -12.91 -22.39 18.26
N GLN A 109 -11.87 -23.20 18.55
CA GLN A 109 -10.47 -22.81 18.36
C GLN A 109 -10.18 -22.40 16.91
N GLU A 110 -10.53 -23.24 15.93
CA GLU A 110 -10.37 -22.95 14.50
C GLU A 110 -11.09 -21.67 14.06
N LYS A 111 -12.25 -21.36 14.64
CA LYS A 111 -12.98 -20.12 14.37
C LYS A 111 -12.26 -18.91 14.95
N ALA A 112 -11.75 -18.99 16.17
CA ALA A 112 -11.00 -17.92 16.83
C ALA A 112 -9.69 -17.63 16.07
N GLU A 113 -8.96 -18.68 15.65
CA GLU A 113 -7.74 -18.55 14.84
C GLU A 113 -8.00 -17.86 13.48
N LYS A 114 -9.06 -18.27 12.77
CA LYS A 114 -9.45 -17.62 11.50
C LYS A 114 -9.79 -16.14 11.72
N PHE A 115 -10.48 -15.85 12.81
CA PHE A 115 -10.84 -14.48 13.14
C PHE A 115 -9.60 -13.66 13.55
N ALA A 116 -8.64 -14.26 14.26
CA ALA A 116 -7.37 -13.62 14.58
C ALA A 116 -6.56 -13.25 13.31
N ASN A 117 -6.51 -14.15 12.33
CA ASN A 117 -5.86 -13.89 11.05
C ASN A 117 -6.56 -12.73 10.31
N LEU A 118 -7.89 -12.73 10.25
CA LEU A 118 -8.66 -11.63 9.67
C LEU A 118 -8.35 -10.29 10.34
N MET A 119 -8.32 -10.26 11.67
CA MET A 119 -7.98 -9.04 12.43
C MET A 119 -6.56 -8.55 12.15
N GLN A 120 -5.62 -9.48 11.98
CA GLN A 120 -4.24 -9.12 11.60
C GLN A 120 -4.17 -8.53 10.18
N GLU A 121 -4.89 -9.08 9.23
CA GLU A 121 -4.98 -8.55 7.85
C GLU A 121 -5.63 -7.16 7.84
N ASN A 122 -6.73 -6.99 8.56
CA ASN A 122 -7.40 -5.70 8.71
C ASN A 122 -6.47 -4.66 9.37
N ALA A 123 -5.69 -5.04 10.38
CA ALA A 123 -4.74 -4.14 11.03
C ALA A 123 -3.62 -3.68 10.07
N LYS A 124 -3.09 -4.59 9.24
CA LYS A 124 -2.13 -4.25 8.18
C LYS A 124 -2.74 -3.28 7.18
N TYR A 125 -3.99 -3.50 6.79
CA TYR A 125 -4.69 -2.65 5.84
C TYR A 125 -5.00 -1.27 6.42
N ALA A 126 -5.46 -1.20 7.67
CA ALA A 126 -5.66 0.07 8.38
C ALA A 126 -4.35 0.86 8.53
N SER A 127 -3.23 0.15 8.79
CA SER A 127 -1.89 0.77 8.79
C SER A 127 -1.51 1.33 7.42
N LYS A 128 -1.82 0.62 6.32
CA LYS A 128 -1.59 1.10 4.95
C LYS A 128 -2.44 2.33 4.63
N LEU A 129 -3.63 2.46 5.22
CA LEU A 129 -4.49 3.63 5.14
C LEU A 129 -4.05 4.76 6.09
N TYR A 130 -2.97 4.58 6.84
CA TYR A 130 -2.45 5.54 7.82
C TYR A 130 -3.49 5.94 8.89
N VAL A 131 -4.36 5.02 9.29
CA VAL A 131 -5.34 5.26 10.37
C VAL A 131 -4.61 5.57 11.67
N GLN A 132 -4.77 6.80 12.17
CA GLN A 132 -4.17 7.28 13.42
C GLN A 132 -5.18 7.34 14.56
N THR A 133 -6.43 7.57 14.25
CA THR A 133 -7.54 7.70 15.21
C THR A 133 -8.77 7.00 14.68
N THR A 134 -9.71 6.68 15.56
CA THR A 134 -11.02 6.14 15.21
C THR A 134 -12.14 7.07 15.73
N PRO A 135 -13.27 7.16 15.02
CA PRO A 135 -13.56 6.53 13.74
C PRO A 135 -12.75 7.14 12.57
N ALA A 136 -12.50 6.36 11.52
CA ALA A 136 -11.93 6.83 10.26
C ALA A 136 -12.72 6.23 9.09
N ALA A 137 -12.80 6.95 7.96
CA ALA A 137 -13.44 6.43 6.77
C ALA A 137 -12.72 6.86 5.49
N PHE A 138 -12.69 5.95 4.50
CA PHE A 138 -11.97 6.14 3.25
C PHE A 138 -12.83 5.65 2.08
N ILE A 139 -12.73 6.33 0.95
CA ILE A 139 -13.31 5.87 -0.31
C ILE A 139 -12.17 5.36 -1.19
N LEU A 140 -12.32 4.14 -1.70
CA LEU A 140 -11.39 3.51 -2.65
C LEU A 140 -12.15 3.04 -3.89
N THR A 141 -11.42 2.90 -5.01
CA THR A 141 -11.99 2.26 -6.20
C THR A 141 -12.18 0.76 -5.97
N LYS A 142 -12.94 0.10 -6.82
CA LYS A 142 -13.09 -1.36 -6.81
C LYS A 142 -11.77 -2.10 -7.09
N GLU A 143 -10.77 -1.42 -7.68
CA GLU A 143 -9.42 -1.91 -7.89
C GLU A 143 -8.54 -1.77 -6.63
N ASN A 144 -9.05 -1.14 -5.57
CA ASN A 144 -8.33 -0.84 -4.33
C ASN A 144 -7.36 0.36 -4.46
N TYR A 145 -7.67 1.34 -5.32
CA TYR A 145 -6.90 2.58 -5.38
C TYR A 145 -7.57 3.65 -4.52
N PHE A 146 -6.75 4.45 -3.83
CA PHE A 146 -7.22 5.49 -2.93
C PHE A 146 -7.92 6.62 -3.70
N ILE A 147 -9.08 7.07 -3.19
CA ILE A 147 -9.83 8.22 -3.71
C ILE A 147 -9.78 9.37 -2.71
N SER A 148 -10.30 9.17 -1.51
CA SER A 148 -10.37 10.21 -0.48
C SER A 148 -10.50 9.62 0.92
N GLU A 149 -10.11 10.43 1.90
CA GLU A 149 -10.38 10.25 3.32
C GLU A 149 -11.50 11.20 3.74
N LEU A 150 -12.39 10.74 4.62
CA LEU A 150 -13.46 11.55 5.20
C LEU A 150 -13.02 12.03 6.59
N ASP A 151 -13.17 13.32 6.89
CA ASP A 151 -12.80 13.89 8.19
C ASP A 151 -13.83 13.52 9.26
N LEU A 152 -13.54 12.49 10.06
CA LEU A 152 -14.35 12.04 11.19
C LEU A 152 -13.79 12.49 12.54
N THR A 153 -13.00 13.55 12.58
CA THR A 153 -12.43 14.11 13.83
C THR A 153 -13.48 14.75 14.74
N GLN A 154 -14.68 15.02 14.21
CA GLN A 154 -15.82 15.52 14.95
C GLN A 154 -16.91 14.46 15.02
N LYS A 155 -17.75 14.55 16.05
CA LYS A 155 -18.90 13.68 16.22
C LYS A 155 -19.87 13.82 15.03
N ILE A 156 -20.25 12.69 14.44
CA ILE A 156 -21.27 12.62 13.41
C ILE A 156 -22.63 12.39 14.09
N GLU A 157 -23.54 13.31 13.91
CA GLU A 157 -24.81 13.30 14.65
C GLU A 157 -25.89 12.44 13.96
N SER A 158 -25.75 12.20 12.67
CA SER A 158 -26.74 11.42 11.90
C SER A 158 -26.15 10.74 10.66
N LEU A 159 -26.86 9.73 10.14
CA LEU A 159 -26.56 9.13 8.84
C LEU A 159 -26.56 10.20 7.71
N GLN A 160 -27.46 11.18 7.76
CA GLN A 160 -27.56 12.22 6.74
C GLN A 160 -26.32 13.13 6.69
N ASP A 161 -25.72 13.44 7.85
CA ASP A 161 -24.47 14.18 7.92
C ASP A 161 -23.34 13.39 7.25
N PHE A 162 -23.27 12.08 7.51
CA PHE A 162 -22.28 11.21 6.88
C PHE A 162 -22.50 11.06 5.36
N VAL A 163 -23.75 10.90 4.92
CA VAL A 163 -24.09 10.88 3.47
C VAL A 163 -23.65 12.16 2.80
N LYS A 164 -23.90 13.31 3.42
CA LYS A 164 -23.45 14.61 2.89
C LYS A 164 -21.93 14.67 2.72
N MET A 165 -21.17 14.20 3.71
CA MET A 165 -19.70 14.15 3.61
C MET A 165 -19.22 13.28 2.45
N ILE A 166 -19.88 12.15 2.21
CA ILE A 166 -19.61 11.28 1.05
C ILE A 166 -19.95 12.01 -0.25
N ASP A 167 -21.10 12.67 -0.31
CA ASP A 167 -21.56 13.40 -1.51
C ASP A 167 -20.63 14.56 -1.86
N GLU A 168 -20.02 15.21 -0.88
CA GLU A 168 -18.98 16.24 -1.08
C GLU A 168 -17.73 15.70 -1.79
N GLN A 169 -17.49 14.37 -1.78
CA GLN A 169 -16.40 13.72 -2.50
C GLN A 169 -16.74 13.33 -3.95
N ASN A 170 -17.98 13.51 -4.40
CA ASN A 170 -18.44 13.00 -5.68
C ASN A 170 -17.58 13.45 -6.88
N GLU A 171 -17.11 14.70 -6.91
CA GLU A 171 -16.23 15.18 -7.99
C GLU A 171 -14.89 14.43 -8.00
N THR A 172 -14.30 14.22 -6.84
CA THR A 172 -13.05 13.44 -6.69
C THR A 172 -13.27 11.99 -7.09
N VAL A 173 -14.38 11.39 -6.65
CA VAL A 173 -14.77 10.00 -7.00
C VAL A 173 -14.89 9.84 -8.51
N ILE A 174 -15.61 10.74 -9.19
CA ILE A 174 -15.77 10.71 -10.65
C ILE A 174 -14.41 10.85 -11.33
N LYS A 175 -13.60 11.82 -10.93
CA LYS A 175 -12.29 12.11 -11.52
C LYS A 175 -11.35 10.91 -11.40
N VAL A 176 -11.20 10.33 -10.21
CA VAL A 176 -10.30 9.19 -10.00
C VAL A 176 -10.79 7.96 -10.78
N ASN A 177 -12.09 7.67 -10.79
CA ASN A 177 -12.64 6.57 -11.58
C ASN A 177 -12.37 6.75 -13.10
N GLN A 178 -12.45 7.98 -13.62
CA GLN A 178 -12.10 8.28 -15.02
C GLN A 178 -10.61 8.04 -15.30
N MET A 179 -9.71 8.45 -14.39
CA MET A 179 -8.27 8.18 -14.49
C MET A 179 -7.99 6.68 -14.49
N VAL A 180 -8.62 5.91 -13.58
CA VAL A 180 -8.48 4.45 -13.53
C VAL A 180 -8.98 3.78 -14.81
N GLU A 181 -10.10 4.26 -15.36
CA GLU A 181 -10.55 3.78 -16.69
C GLU A 181 -9.55 4.08 -17.80
N ALA A 182 -8.91 5.25 -17.77
CA ALA A 182 -7.90 5.62 -18.77
C ALA A 182 -6.67 4.72 -18.70
N CYS A 183 -6.23 4.31 -17.49
CA CYS A 183 -5.11 3.36 -17.30
C CYS A 183 -5.35 2.01 -18.04
N ASN A 184 -6.60 1.64 -18.28
CA ASN A 184 -6.98 0.40 -18.95
C ASN A 184 -7.23 0.53 -20.47
N LYS A 185 -7.15 1.76 -21.01
CA LYS A 185 -7.52 2.05 -22.42
C LYS A 185 -6.30 2.51 -23.23
N GLY A 186 -6.35 2.26 -24.53
CA GLY A 186 -5.36 2.77 -25.48
C GLY A 186 -4.15 1.85 -25.68
N ASN A 187 -3.12 2.40 -26.37
CA ASN A 187 -1.83 1.75 -26.57
C ASN A 187 -0.94 1.89 -25.34
N SER A 188 0.25 1.27 -25.37
CA SER A 188 1.18 1.28 -24.21
C SER A 188 1.54 2.68 -23.74
N SER A 189 1.86 3.61 -24.65
CA SER A 189 2.24 4.98 -24.28
C SER A 189 1.06 5.76 -23.67
N GLU A 190 -0.16 5.56 -24.17
CA GLU A 190 -1.38 6.17 -23.63
C GLU A 190 -1.69 5.65 -22.22
N LYS A 191 -1.55 4.35 -22.01
CA LYS A 191 -1.71 3.74 -20.66
C LYS A 191 -0.67 4.25 -19.69
N ILE A 192 0.60 4.28 -20.07
CA ILE A 192 1.68 4.79 -19.22
C ILE A 192 1.42 6.24 -18.82
N ALA A 193 1.00 7.09 -19.78
CA ALA A 193 0.67 8.48 -19.48
C ALA A 193 -0.50 8.60 -18.48
N ALA A 194 -1.54 7.77 -18.64
CA ALA A 194 -2.68 7.75 -17.73
C ALA A 194 -2.30 7.24 -16.33
N ILE A 195 -1.43 6.23 -16.25
CA ILE A 195 -0.91 5.73 -14.97
C ILE A 195 -0.07 6.81 -14.29
N ASP A 196 0.79 7.50 -15.03
CA ASP A 196 1.59 8.58 -14.49
C ASP A 196 0.73 9.74 -13.97
N GLU A 197 -0.33 10.11 -14.69
CA GLU A 197 -1.29 11.11 -14.24
C GLU A 197 -1.99 10.70 -12.94
N LEU A 198 -2.49 9.46 -12.84
CA LEU A 198 -3.10 8.93 -11.62
C LEU A 198 -2.11 8.88 -10.46
N TYR A 199 -0.87 8.44 -10.73
CA TYR A 199 0.19 8.36 -9.73
C TYR A 199 0.54 9.74 -9.15
N GLU A 200 0.68 10.76 -10.00
CA GLU A 200 0.97 12.13 -9.55
C GLU A 200 -0.24 12.78 -8.87
N TYR A 201 -1.46 12.46 -9.30
CA TYR A 201 -2.68 12.94 -8.64
C TYR A 201 -2.84 12.35 -7.23
N THR A 202 -2.43 11.09 -7.04
CA THR A 202 -2.55 10.41 -5.74
C THR A 202 -1.58 10.99 -4.72
N GLN A 203 -2.07 11.34 -3.54
CA GLN A 203 -1.26 11.83 -2.42
C GLN A 203 -0.11 10.84 -2.12
N MET A 204 1.08 11.37 -1.86
CA MET A 204 2.31 10.58 -1.71
C MET A 204 2.14 9.39 -0.75
N MET A 205 1.50 9.61 0.40
CA MET A 205 1.31 8.59 1.42
C MET A 205 0.44 7.41 0.95
N TYR A 206 -0.43 7.61 -0.03
CA TYR A 206 -1.33 6.58 -0.58
C TYR A 206 -0.84 5.97 -1.90
N ARG A 207 0.31 6.40 -2.45
CA ARG A 207 0.85 5.89 -3.71
C ARG A 207 1.18 4.40 -3.67
N SER A 208 1.39 3.82 -2.48
CA SER A 208 1.57 2.37 -2.31
C SER A 208 0.34 1.55 -2.74
N PHE A 209 -0.85 2.17 -2.83
CA PHE A 209 -2.05 1.53 -3.38
C PHE A 209 -1.99 1.34 -4.91
N LEU A 210 -1.07 2.02 -5.60
CA LEU A 210 -0.87 1.94 -7.05
C LEU A 210 0.31 1.03 -7.43
N SER A 211 0.76 0.15 -6.54
CA SER A 211 1.96 -0.68 -6.77
C SER A 211 1.86 -1.57 -8.01
N ASP A 212 0.71 -2.12 -8.29
CA ASP A 212 0.45 -2.92 -9.49
C ASP A 212 0.61 -2.09 -10.79
N LEU A 213 0.14 -0.85 -10.79
CA LEU A 213 0.31 0.07 -11.92
C LEU A 213 1.78 0.50 -12.10
N VAL A 214 2.55 0.65 -11.01
CA VAL A 214 4.00 0.91 -11.08
C VAL A 214 4.70 -0.22 -11.84
N PHE A 215 4.41 -1.48 -11.50
CA PHE A 215 4.97 -2.63 -12.21
C PHE A 215 4.44 -2.75 -13.65
N GLU A 216 3.19 -2.33 -13.91
CA GLU A 216 2.64 -2.29 -15.26
C GLU A 216 3.43 -1.33 -16.16
N VAL A 217 3.77 -0.12 -15.68
CA VAL A 217 4.61 0.82 -16.45
C VAL A 217 5.94 0.19 -16.83
N ILE A 218 6.65 -0.45 -15.89
CA ILE A 218 7.94 -1.10 -16.17
C ILE A 218 7.79 -2.18 -17.25
N ASN A 219 6.68 -2.93 -17.22
CA ASN A 219 6.41 -3.96 -18.22
C ASN A 219 6.07 -3.40 -19.60
N LEU A 220 5.37 -2.27 -19.67
CA LEU A 220 4.97 -1.63 -20.92
C LEU A 220 6.08 -0.80 -21.57
N ASP A 221 6.98 -0.19 -20.77
CA ASP A 221 8.01 0.76 -21.21
C ASP A 221 9.44 0.18 -21.19
N LYS A 222 9.59 -1.09 -21.47
CA LYS A 222 10.89 -1.80 -21.37
C LYS A 222 12.05 -1.13 -22.12
N ASN A 223 11.74 -0.38 -23.17
CA ASN A 223 12.71 0.35 -24.00
C ASN A 223 12.78 1.84 -23.64
N ASN A 224 12.14 2.27 -22.56
CA ASN A 224 12.06 3.67 -22.13
C ASN A 224 11.58 4.64 -23.23
N GLU A 225 10.57 4.21 -24.02
CA GLU A 225 10.03 5.02 -25.12
C GLU A 225 9.30 6.28 -24.61
N THR A 226 8.78 6.23 -23.36
CA THR A 226 8.10 7.37 -22.73
C THR A 226 9.04 8.26 -21.92
N GLY A 227 10.24 7.79 -21.59
CA GLY A 227 11.17 8.45 -20.68
C GLY A 227 10.84 8.31 -19.19
N LEU A 228 9.80 7.55 -18.83
CA LEU A 228 9.33 7.39 -17.47
C LEU A 228 9.93 6.16 -16.75
N LEU A 229 10.55 5.24 -17.49
CA LEU A 229 11.04 3.98 -16.93
C LEU A 229 11.96 4.17 -15.70
N SER A 230 12.86 5.16 -15.75
CA SER A 230 13.77 5.42 -14.64
C SER A 230 13.05 5.79 -13.33
N LYS A 231 12.01 6.63 -13.40
CA LYS A 231 11.15 6.98 -12.27
C LYS A 231 10.49 5.74 -11.69
N TYR A 232 9.89 4.91 -12.55
CA TYR A 232 9.13 3.74 -12.12
C TYR A 232 10.02 2.59 -11.64
N LEU A 233 11.23 2.44 -12.14
CA LEU A 233 12.23 1.53 -11.60
C LEU A 233 12.57 1.88 -10.15
N LEU A 234 12.89 3.14 -9.87
CA LEU A 234 13.17 3.59 -8.50
C LEU A 234 11.95 3.38 -7.58
N THR A 235 10.76 3.79 -8.02
CA THR A 235 9.52 3.60 -7.26
C THR A 235 9.25 2.12 -6.97
N SER A 236 9.49 1.22 -7.93
CA SER A 236 9.32 -0.22 -7.70
C SER A 236 10.31 -0.78 -6.69
N ALA A 237 11.55 -0.27 -6.70
CA ALA A 237 12.55 -0.63 -5.70
C ALA A 237 12.14 -0.11 -4.31
N ASP A 238 11.60 1.11 -4.20
CA ASP A 238 11.07 1.63 -2.93
C ASP A 238 9.96 0.75 -2.36
N ILE A 239 9.01 0.30 -3.20
CA ILE A 239 7.91 -0.58 -2.81
C ILE A 239 8.44 -1.92 -2.32
N THR A 240 9.23 -2.61 -3.16
CA THR A 240 9.70 -3.98 -2.87
C THR A 240 10.68 -4.01 -1.70
N SER A 241 11.59 -3.03 -1.62
CA SER A 241 12.55 -2.93 -0.52
C SER A 241 11.86 -2.63 0.80
N SER A 242 10.83 -1.78 0.81
CA SER A 242 10.03 -1.52 2.01
C SER A 242 9.31 -2.78 2.50
N GLU A 243 8.75 -3.58 1.59
CA GLU A 243 8.09 -4.84 1.95
C GLU A 243 9.08 -5.85 2.56
N TYR A 244 10.27 -6.01 1.96
CA TYR A 244 11.31 -6.88 2.51
C TYR A 244 11.84 -6.38 3.85
N PHE A 245 12.02 -5.07 3.99
CA PHE A 245 12.45 -4.45 5.25
C PHE A 245 11.47 -4.74 6.39
N LEU A 246 10.17 -4.58 6.15
CA LEU A 246 9.11 -4.88 7.12
C LEU A 246 9.06 -6.37 7.50
N GLN A 247 9.49 -7.26 6.60
CA GLN A 247 9.62 -8.69 6.87
C GLN A 247 10.92 -9.04 7.60
N GLY A 248 11.80 -8.07 7.87
CA GLY A 248 13.12 -8.29 8.45
C GLY A 248 14.15 -8.89 7.47
N ASN A 249 13.83 -8.94 6.18
CA ASN A 249 14.72 -9.45 5.14
C ASN A 249 15.57 -8.32 4.56
N ILE A 250 16.58 -7.92 5.32
CA ILE A 250 17.44 -6.76 5.01
C ILE A 250 18.20 -6.93 3.72
N ASP A 251 18.76 -8.13 3.48
CA ASP A 251 19.54 -8.40 2.26
C ASP A 251 18.69 -8.28 1.00
N ALA A 252 17.45 -8.77 1.03
CA ALA A 252 16.52 -8.60 -0.08
C ALA A 252 16.10 -7.15 -0.29
N ALA A 253 15.90 -6.38 0.81
CA ALA A 253 15.59 -4.95 0.73
C ALA A 253 16.73 -4.16 0.08
N VAL A 254 17.97 -4.39 0.49
CA VAL A 254 19.18 -3.78 -0.13
C VAL A 254 19.29 -4.18 -1.60
N LYS A 255 19.15 -5.49 -1.88
CA LYS A 255 19.25 -6.03 -3.23
C LYS A 255 18.24 -5.40 -4.18
N GLY A 256 17.02 -5.08 -3.73
CA GLY A 256 16.01 -4.41 -4.55
C GLY A 256 16.51 -3.11 -5.18
N TYR A 257 17.22 -2.29 -4.42
CA TYR A 257 17.83 -1.06 -4.95
C TYR A 257 19.04 -1.35 -5.85
N LEU A 258 19.88 -2.32 -5.49
CA LEU A 258 21.08 -2.62 -6.28
C LEU A 258 20.75 -3.24 -7.64
N ASP A 259 19.67 -4.02 -7.73
CA ASP A 259 19.24 -4.64 -8.99
C ASP A 259 18.85 -3.59 -10.03
N ILE A 260 18.15 -2.52 -9.64
CA ILE A 260 17.78 -1.46 -10.59
C ILE A 260 18.98 -0.65 -11.06
N CYS A 261 20.07 -0.55 -10.26
CA CYS A 261 21.30 0.15 -10.65
C CYS A 261 21.99 -0.46 -11.87
N GLN A 262 21.65 -1.69 -12.25
CA GLN A 262 22.17 -2.36 -13.45
C GLN A 262 21.38 -2.01 -14.72
N ASN A 263 20.26 -1.32 -14.60
CA ASN A 263 19.43 -0.94 -15.74
C ASN A 263 20.05 0.26 -16.46
N GLU A 264 20.22 0.17 -17.78
CA GLU A 264 20.84 1.20 -18.62
C GLU A 264 20.00 2.49 -18.73
N TYR A 265 18.69 2.40 -18.50
CA TYR A 265 17.76 3.53 -18.52
C TYR A 265 17.62 4.23 -17.17
N LEU A 266 18.28 3.74 -16.11
CA LEU A 266 18.22 4.40 -14.81
C LEU A 266 19.03 5.70 -14.86
N LEU A 267 18.36 6.82 -14.64
CA LEU A 267 18.98 8.14 -14.63
C LEU A 267 20.03 8.25 -13.52
N PRO A 268 21.12 9.03 -13.74
CA PRO A 268 22.20 9.21 -12.75
C PRO A 268 21.69 9.58 -11.35
N GLU A 269 20.72 10.48 -11.25
CA GLU A 269 20.14 10.94 -9.98
C GLU A 269 19.34 9.84 -9.28
N HIS A 270 18.60 9.02 -10.03
CA HIS A 270 17.89 7.88 -9.49
C HIS A 270 18.84 6.77 -9.07
N LYS A 271 19.94 6.57 -9.83
CA LYS A 271 21.00 5.63 -9.45
C LYS A 271 21.71 6.07 -8.17
N GLN A 272 21.98 7.38 -8.03
CA GLN A 272 22.49 7.98 -6.81
C GLN A 272 21.58 7.67 -5.62
N GLN A 273 20.28 7.91 -5.77
CA GLN A 273 19.30 7.66 -4.73
C GLN A 273 19.22 6.17 -4.36
N ALA A 274 19.23 5.27 -5.35
CA ALA A 274 19.18 3.83 -5.10
C ALA A 274 20.38 3.33 -4.29
N TYR A 275 21.62 3.73 -4.64
CA TYR A 275 22.80 3.38 -3.85
C TYR A 275 22.75 3.96 -2.44
N TYR A 276 22.30 5.22 -2.31
CA TYR A 276 22.15 5.86 -1.00
C TYR A 276 21.16 5.11 -0.11
N LEU A 277 19.98 4.74 -0.64
CA LEU A 277 18.95 4.01 0.11
C LEU A 277 19.41 2.61 0.50
N ALA A 278 20.15 1.91 -0.37
CA ALA A 278 20.78 0.63 -0.05
C ALA A 278 21.76 0.75 1.14
N ALA A 279 22.62 1.78 1.13
CA ALA A 279 23.53 2.06 2.25
C ALA A 279 22.77 2.43 3.52
N TYR A 280 21.75 3.28 3.40
CA TYR A 280 20.95 3.74 4.53
C TYR A 280 20.23 2.59 5.25
N ILE A 281 19.63 1.65 4.53
CA ILE A 281 19.02 0.44 5.11
C ILE A 281 20.05 -0.34 5.94
N LYS A 282 21.24 -0.59 5.40
CA LYS A 282 22.32 -1.30 6.13
C LYS A 282 22.72 -0.57 7.41
N LEU A 283 22.91 0.74 7.35
CA LEU A 283 23.27 1.55 8.51
C LEU A 283 22.17 1.53 9.60
N MET A 284 20.91 1.70 9.19
CA MET A 284 19.77 1.71 10.13
C MET A 284 19.52 0.37 10.83
N THR A 285 19.92 -0.73 10.20
CA THR A 285 19.78 -2.08 10.76
C THR A 285 20.99 -2.53 11.59
N GLY A 286 21.94 -1.61 11.82
CA GLY A 286 23.11 -1.87 12.69
C GLY A 286 24.12 -2.82 12.02
N SER A 287 24.23 -2.79 10.69
CA SER A 287 25.31 -3.51 10.00
C SER A 287 26.67 -3.05 10.53
N ASN A 288 27.50 -4.00 10.92
CA ASN A 288 28.91 -3.74 11.27
C ASN A 288 29.82 -3.72 10.04
N ASP A 289 29.29 -3.95 8.84
CA ASP A 289 30.03 -3.86 7.58
C ASP A 289 30.04 -2.42 7.08
N TYR A 290 30.79 -1.59 7.79
CA TYR A 290 30.95 -0.17 7.45
C TYR A 290 31.66 0.01 6.09
N ASP A 291 32.57 -0.90 5.71
CA ASP A 291 33.29 -0.81 4.43
C ASP A 291 32.32 -0.95 3.25
N GLU A 292 31.36 -1.89 3.33
CA GLU A 292 30.34 -2.04 2.31
C GLU A 292 29.39 -0.81 2.29
N CYS A 293 29.00 -0.29 3.47
CA CYS A 293 28.20 0.92 3.54
C CYS A 293 28.91 2.13 2.90
N LEU A 294 30.19 2.34 3.22
CA LEU A 294 30.99 3.42 2.63
C LEU A 294 31.14 3.23 1.13
N LYS A 295 31.35 2.01 0.62
CA LYS A 295 31.41 1.72 -0.80
C LYS A 295 30.09 2.12 -1.51
N LEU A 296 28.94 1.76 -0.96
CA LEU A 296 27.64 2.14 -1.53
C LEU A 296 27.44 3.68 -1.52
N ILE A 297 27.88 4.35 -0.47
CA ILE A 297 27.87 5.81 -0.39
C ILE A 297 28.79 6.44 -1.48
N ASP A 298 29.98 5.88 -1.69
CA ASP A 298 30.90 6.33 -2.75
C ASP A 298 30.33 6.11 -4.15
N GLU A 299 29.67 4.96 -4.41
CA GLU A 299 28.93 4.68 -5.64
C GLU A 299 27.77 5.67 -5.85
N SER A 300 27.07 6.01 -4.77
CA SER A 300 26.00 7.03 -4.80
C SER A 300 26.56 8.40 -5.23
N ILE A 301 27.65 8.86 -4.62
CA ILE A 301 28.28 10.14 -4.98
C ILE A 301 28.75 10.11 -6.44
N ALA A 302 29.39 9.01 -6.86
CA ALA A 302 29.93 8.86 -8.20
C ALA A 302 28.84 8.84 -9.30
N ALA A 303 27.64 8.34 -8.99
CA ALA A 303 26.54 8.25 -9.95
C ALA A 303 26.06 9.62 -10.43
N ALA A 304 25.99 10.64 -9.55
CA ALA A 304 25.57 12.00 -9.90
C ALA A 304 26.33 13.05 -9.04
N PRO A 305 27.62 13.29 -9.28
CA PRO A 305 28.49 14.05 -8.37
C PRO A 305 28.16 15.54 -8.26
N GLU A 306 27.47 16.11 -9.25
CA GLU A 306 27.17 17.54 -9.33
C GLU A 306 25.84 17.93 -8.65
N THR A 307 25.09 16.98 -8.10
CA THR A 307 23.81 17.23 -7.44
C THR A 307 24.00 17.82 -6.03
N ASP A 308 23.01 18.54 -5.54
CA ASP A 308 23.01 18.99 -4.14
C ASP A 308 22.92 17.81 -3.17
N SER A 309 22.27 16.71 -3.59
CA SER A 309 22.24 15.45 -2.85
C SER A 309 23.64 14.87 -2.67
N ALA A 310 24.50 14.88 -3.70
CA ALA A 310 25.88 14.41 -3.60
C ALA A 310 26.68 15.15 -2.52
N LYS A 311 26.49 16.48 -2.38
CA LYS A 311 27.14 17.27 -1.31
C LYS A 311 26.69 16.81 0.09
N SER A 312 25.39 16.59 0.26
CA SER A 312 24.81 16.12 1.52
C SER A 312 25.29 14.71 1.87
N ILE A 313 25.31 13.81 0.89
CA ILE A 313 25.79 12.42 1.04
C ILE A 313 27.30 12.41 1.38
N LYS A 314 28.10 13.28 0.77
CA LYS A 314 29.53 13.43 1.09
C LYS A 314 29.76 13.86 2.54
N ASN A 315 28.98 14.83 3.03
CA ASN A 315 29.07 15.24 4.44
C ASN A 315 28.72 14.08 5.39
N MET A 316 27.72 13.27 5.06
CA MET A 316 27.39 12.08 5.84
C MET A 316 28.53 11.05 5.79
N ARG A 317 29.12 10.80 4.63
CA ARG A 317 30.29 9.92 4.47
C ARG A 317 31.46 10.35 5.37
N ASP A 318 31.80 11.64 5.33
CA ASP A 318 32.88 12.21 6.14
C ASP A 318 32.59 12.06 7.65
N TYR A 319 31.34 12.25 8.05
CA TYR A 319 30.91 12.01 9.45
C TYR A 319 31.07 10.54 9.85
N LEU A 320 30.62 9.59 9.02
CA LEU A 320 30.77 8.16 9.29
C LEU A 320 32.23 7.75 9.43
N THR A 321 33.10 8.23 8.52
CA THR A 321 34.54 7.92 8.55
C THR A 321 35.22 8.48 9.78
N ASN A 322 34.91 9.72 10.17
CA ASN A 322 35.66 10.41 11.25
C ASN A 322 35.10 10.13 12.67
N SER A 323 33.82 9.79 12.79
CA SER A 323 33.14 9.71 14.08
C SER A 323 32.81 8.29 14.52
N ILE A 324 32.61 7.36 13.58
CA ILE A 324 32.17 5.98 13.84
C ILE A 324 33.30 4.98 13.58
N MET A 325 34.20 5.28 12.65
CA MET A 325 35.41 4.49 12.36
C MET A 325 36.64 5.34 12.74
N PRO A 326 36.97 5.51 14.03
CA PRO A 326 38.19 6.21 14.38
C PRO A 326 39.38 5.43 13.81
N ALA A 327 40.33 6.16 13.19
CA ALA A 327 41.56 5.58 12.64
C ALA A 327 42.23 4.68 13.71
N GLU A 328 42.58 3.46 13.31
CA GLU A 328 43.43 2.56 14.10
C GLU A 328 44.81 3.19 14.40
#